data_c2ba163c19f8236f0a6b35c3958af2f0
#
_entry.id   c2ba163c19f8236f0a6b35c3958af2f0
#
_cell.length_a   1.000
_cell.length_b   1.000
_cell.length_c   1.000
_cell.angle_alpha   90.00
_cell.angle_beta   90.00
_cell.angle_gamma   90.00
#
_symmetry.space_group_name_H-M   'P 1'
#
loop_
_entity.id
_entity.type
_entity.pdbx_description
1 polymer ?
#
loop_
_entity_poly.entity_id
_entity_poly.type
_entity_poly.pdbx_seq_one_letter_code
_entity_poly.pdbx_strand_id
1 'polypeptide(L)'
;MKLTLTALTIVANMFASSASAFDPDDLKKLKETNECVKCDLIGANLEDINLEGANLEGANLVIANLNSANLKDANLRNAKLGDAYLIGAILISADLRSARLYGSNLSATNLTDANLSHAYLNGTYLNDANLRGADLFMTNLSGANLRGASLRDTNLETAKMKGAIFCNTTMPDGSVIYNDC
;
A
#
# COMPACT_ATOMS: atom_id res chain seq x y z
N MET A 1 42.57 -55.56 1.43
CA MET A 1 42.53 -54.65 0.32
C MET A 1 41.43 -53.61 0.57
N LYS A 2 41.81 -52.38 0.91
CA LYS A 2 40.91 -51.35 1.42
C LYS A 2 40.27 -50.59 0.27
N LEU A 3 38.96 -50.58 0.21
CA LEU A 3 38.21 -49.73 -0.73
C LEU A 3 38.23 -48.31 -0.22
N THR A 4 38.59 -47.46 -1.12
CA THR A 4 38.65 -46.01 -0.97
C THR A 4 37.29 -45.39 -0.97
N LEU A 5 37.13 -44.43 -0.09
CA LEU A 5 35.98 -43.57 0.08
C LEU A 5 35.68 -42.80 -1.25
N THR A 6 34.54 -43.04 -1.80
CA THR A 6 34.01 -42.20 -2.87
C THR A 6 33.64 -40.86 -2.32
N ALA A 7 34.21 -39.84 -2.90
CA ALA A 7 33.85 -38.45 -2.65
C ALA A 7 32.38 -38.23 -2.92
N LEU A 8 31.66 -37.87 -1.89
CA LEU A 8 30.29 -37.35 -1.97
C LEU A 8 30.37 -35.97 -2.64
N THR A 9 30.14 -35.91 -3.91
CA THR A 9 29.95 -34.67 -4.62
C THR A 9 28.72 -34.03 -4.09
N ILE A 10 28.91 -33.06 -3.19
CA ILE A 10 27.89 -32.09 -2.85
C ILE A 10 27.64 -31.28 -4.14
N VAL A 11 26.66 -31.69 -4.90
CA VAL A 11 26.05 -30.81 -5.90
C VAL A 11 25.40 -29.71 -5.09
N ALA A 12 26.14 -28.64 -4.84
CA ALA A 12 25.56 -27.39 -4.45
C ALA A 12 24.59 -27.02 -5.59
N ASN A 13 23.31 -27.25 -5.36
CA ASN A 13 22.27 -26.65 -6.14
C ASN A 13 22.46 -25.13 -6.01
N MET A 14 23.25 -24.57 -6.89
CA MET A 14 23.15 -23.16 -7.25
C MET A 14 21.79 -22.98 -7.93
N PHE A 15 20.72 -23.07 -7.17
CA PHE A 15 19.57 -22.26 -7.50
C PHE A 15 20.08 -20.83 -7.36
N ALA A 16 20.34 -20.20 -8.51
CA ALA A 16 20.32 -18.76 -8.56
C ALA A 16 18.94 -18.38 -8.00
N SER A 17 18.88 -18.13 -6.71
CA SER A 17 17.79 -17.40 -6.13
C SER A 17 17.77 -16.08 -6.91
N SER A 18 16.77 -15.89 -7.76
CA SER A 18 16.39 -14.54 -8.11
C SER A 18 16.36 -13.83 -6.76
N ALA A 19 17.29 -12.90 -6.55
CA ALA A 19 17.36 -12.18 -5.29
C ALA A 19 15.96 -11.60 -5.08
N SER A 20 15.19 -12.20 -4.15
CA SER A 20 13.90 -11.64 -3.78
C SER A 20 14.21 -10.24 -3.25
N ALA A 21 13.49 -9.24 -3.75
CA ALA A 21 13.72 -7.87 -3.31
C ALA A 21 13.33 -7.67 -1.83
N PHE A 22 12.64 -8.62 -1.21
CA PHE A 22 12.22 -8.62 0.19
C PHE A 22 13.02 -9.62 1.04
N ASP A 23 13.03 -9.42 2.36
CA ASP A 23 13.56 -10.38 3.33
C ASP A 23 12.55 -11.52 3.57
N PRO A 24 12.90 -12.79 3.26
CA PRO A 24 12.00 -13.92 3.45
C PRO A 24 11.59 -14.17 4.91
N ASP A 25 12.47 -13.86 5.86
CA ASP A 25 12.17 -14.00 7.29
C ASP A 25 11.17 -12.93 7.75
N ASP A 26 11.27 -11.72 7.23
CA ASP A 26 10.29 -10.64 7.45
C ASP A 26 8.91 -11.01 6.88
N LEU A 27 8.87 -11.56 5.67
CA LEU A 27 7.61 -12.01 5.08
C LEU A 27 6.99 -13.17 5.89
N LYS A 28 7.80 -14.11 6.35
CA LYS A 28 7.35 -15.20 7.21
C LYS A 28 6.81 -14.66 8.53
N LYS A 29 7.56 -13.77 9.19
CA LYS A 29 7.15 -13.11 10.43
C LYS A 29 5.80 -12.41 10.27
N LEU A 30 5.62 -11.61 9.20
CA LEU A 30 4.34 -10.96 8.92
C LEU A 30 3.19 -11.97 8.84
N LYS A 31 3.36 -13.05 8.09
CA LYS A 31 2.32 -14.08 7.90
C LYS A 31 1.97 -14.85 9.18
N GLU A 32 2.92 -15.02 10.08
CA GLU A 32 2.73 -15.80 11.31
C GLU A 32 2.21 -14.95 12.48
N THR A 33 2.55 -13.65 12.51
CA THR A 33 2.32 -12.82 13.71
C THR A 33 1.51 -11.55 13.48
N ASN A 34 1.25 -11.15 12.23
CA ASN A 34 0.76 -9.82 11.86
C ASN A 34 1.65 -8.65 12.34
N GLU A 35 2.90 -8.91 12.76
CA GLU A 35 3.83 -7.92 13.29
C GLU A 35 5.04 -7.78 12.37
N CYS A 36 5.18 -6.62 11.72
CA CYS A 36 6.26 -6.37 10.77
C CYS A 36 6.75 -4.91 10.78
N VAL A 37 7.04 -4.39 11.97
CA VAL A 37 7.58 -3.03 12.13
C VAL A 37 8.93 -2.93 11.42
N LYS A 38 9.03 -1.99 10.47
CA LYS A 38 10.23 -1.70 9.65
C LYS A 38 10.75 -2.88 8.82
N CYS A 39 9.95 -3.91 8.61
CA CYS A 39 10.31 -5.05 7.76
C CYS A 39 10.64 -4.62 6.33
N ASP A 40 11.49 -5.41 5.67
CA ASP A 40 11.75 -5.29 4.24
C ASP A 40 10.87 -6.25 3.44
N LEU A 41 9.84 -5.67 2.82
CA LEU A 41 8.83 -6.37 2.03
C LEU A 41 8.79 -5.84 0.59
N ILE A 42 9.92 -5.32 0.08
CA ILE A 42 10.02 -4.75 -1.29
C ILE A 42 9.60 -5.81 -2.31
N GLY A 43 8.58 -5.50 -3.13
CA GLY A 43 8.10 -6.40 -4.18
C GLY A 43 7.47 -7.70 -3.67
N ALA A 44 7.20 -7.83 -2.37
CA ALA A 44 6.55 -9.01 -1.83
C ALA A 44 5.17 -9.22 -2.45
N ASN A 45 4.82 -10.47 -2.75
CA ASN A 45 3.46 -10.81 -3.13
C ASN A 45 2.60 -11.06 -1.89
N LEU A 46 1.71 -10.09 -1.64
CA LEU A 46 0.76 -10.02 -0.53
C LEU A 46 -0.69 -9.93 -1.06
N GLU A 47 -0.91 -10.39 -2.28
CA GLU A 47 -2.24 -10.41 -2.91
C GLU A 47 -3.22 -11.27 -2.09
N ASP A 48 -4.46 -10.79 -1.94
CA ASP A 48 -5.54 -11.43 -1.20
C ASP A 48 -5.22 -11.76 0.28
N ILE A 49 -4.10 -11.27 0.82
CA ILE A 49 -3.70 -11.57 2.20
C ILE A 49 -4.61 -10.90 3.22
N ASN A 50 -4.90 -11.58 4.32
CA ASN A 50 -5.55 -10.96 5.46
C ASN A 50 -4.50 -10.39 6.43
N LEU A 51 -4.44 -9.07 6.50
CA LEU A 51 -3.59 -8.27 7.39
C LEU A 51 -4.43 -7.33 8.26
N GLU A 52 -5.67 -7.73 8.58
CA GLU A 52 -6.54 -6.94 9.48
C GLU A 52 -5.84 -6.73 10.82
N GLY A 53 -5.74 -5.47 11.25
CA GLY A 53 -5.06 -5.06 12.47
C GLY A 53 -3.54 -5.23 12.46
N ALA A 54 -2.92 -5.58 11.34
CA ALA A 54 -1.48 -5.82 11.27
C ALA A 54 -0.68 -4.55 11.61
N ASN A 55 0.47 -4.75 12.26
CA ASN A 55 1.42 -3.68 12.53
C ASN A 55 2.54 -3.67 11.48
N LEU A 56 2.42 -2.75 10.54
CA LEU A 56 3.33 -2.52 9.43
C LEU A 56 4.04 -1.15 9.56
N GLU A 57 4.16 -0.61 10.78
CA GLU A 57 4.77 0.69 10.99
C GLU A 57 6.17 0.77 10.40
N GLY A 58 6.38 1.74 9.50
CA GLY A 58 7.66 1.96 8.84
C GLY A 58 8.12 0.85 7.90
N ALA A 59 7.30 -0.17 7.63
CA ALA A 59 7.63 -1.26 6.71
C ALA A 59 7.93 -0.73 5.31
N ASN A 60 8.84 -1.38 4.61
CA ASN A 60 9.20 -1.07 3.24
C ASN A 60 8.44 -1.99 2.27
N LEU A 61 7.35 -1.49 1.74
CA LEU A 61 6.42 -2.16 0.83
C LEU A 61 6.51 -1.58 -0.61
N VAL A 62 7.64 -0.98 -0.95
CA VAL A 62 7.85 -0.42 -2.30
C VAL A 62 7.63 -1.52 -3.34
N ILE A 63 6.85 -1.23 -4.39
CA ILE A 63 6.45 -2.18 -5.47
C ILE A 63 5.81 -3.49 -4.99
N ALA A 64 5.39 -3.60 -3.72
CA ALA A 64 4.69 -4.79 -3.25
C ALA A 64 3.31 -4.94 -3.92
N ASN A 65 2.87 -6.19 -4.12
CA ASN A 65 1.53 -6.50 -4.58
C ASN A 65 0.61 -6.76 -3.37
N LEU A 66 -0.25 -5.80 -3.08
CA LEU A 66 -1.27 -5.82 -2.03
C LEU A 66 -2.69 -5.79 -2.63
N ASN A 67 -2.85 -6.17 -3.90
CA ASN A 67 -4.17 -6.18 -4.53
C ASN A 67 -5.13 -7.05 -3.72
N SER A 68 -6.35 -6.56 -3.52
CA SER A 68 -7.42 -7.22 -2.75
C SER A 68 -7.04 -7.57 -1.30
N ALA A 69 -5.89 -7.10 -0.77
CA ALA A 69 -5.49 -7.36 0.61
C ALA A 69 -6.46 -6.73 1.60
N ASN A 70 -6.74 -7.43 2.71
CA ASN A 70 -7.48 -6.87 3.83
C ASN A 70 -6.50 -6.23 4.83
N LEU A 71 -6.45 -4.91 4.83
CA LEU A 71 -5.62 -4.06 5.71
C LEU A 71 -6.51 -3.23 6.66
N LYS A 72 -7.73 -3.67 6.92
CA LYS A 72 -8.65 -2.99 7.83
C LYS A 72 -7.98 -2.84 9.21
N ASP A 73 -8.10 -1.64 9.81
CA ASP A 73 -7.50 -1.30 11.12
C ASP A 73 -5.97 -1.47 11.20
N ALA A 74 -5.26 -1.69 10.09
CA ALA A 74 -3.82 -1.88 10.08
C ALA A 74 -3.05 -0.59 10.40
N ASN A 75 -1.93 -0.72 11.11
CA ASN A 75 -0.98 0.37 11.34
C ASN A 75 0.07 0.42 10.21
N LEU A 76 -0.08 1.36 9.30
CA LEU A 76 0.83 1.64 8.18
C LEU A 76 1.56 2.99 8.35
N ARG A 77 1.68 3.49 9.59
CA ARG A 77 2.36 4.77 9.85
C ARG A 77 3.79 4.75 9.30
N ASN A 78 4.16 5.82 8.59
CA ASN A 78 5.50 5.96 7.99
C ASN A 78 5.89 4.83 7.01
N ALA A 79 4.98 3.93 6.65
CA ALA A 79 5.25 2.86 5.69
C ALA A 79 5.63 3.44 4.32
N LYS A 80 6.52 2.74 3.61
CA LYS A 80 6.94 3.09 2.26
C LYS A 80 6.17 2.21 1.29
N LEU A 81 5.24 2.79 0.56
CA LEU A 81 4.33 2.13 -0.40
C LEU A 81 4.50 2.71 -1.81
N GLY A 82 5.65 3.32 -2.11
CA GLY A 82 5.91 3.90 -3.43
C GLY A 82 5.75 2.85 -4.52
N ASP A 83 5.00 3.18 -5.58
CA ASP A 83 4.73 2.31 -6.73
C ASP A 83 4.11 0.95 -6.38
N ALA A 84 3.55 0.77 -5.17
CA ALA A 84 2.87 -0.45 -4.75
C ALA A 84 1.51 -0.60 -5.43
N TYR A 85 1.05 -1.84 -5.53
CA TYR A 85 -0.26 -2.21 -6.09
C TYR A 85 -1.22 -2.54 -4.95
N LEU A 86 -2.32 -1.77 -4.83
CA LEU A 86 -3.35 -1.92 -3.80
C LEU A 86 -4.76 -1.96 -4.41
N ILE A 87 -4.88 -2.37 -5.67
CA ILE A 87 -6.17 -2.36 -6.37
C ILE A 87 -7.19 -3.19 -5.59
N GLY A 88 -8.34 -2.59 -5.26
CA GLY A 88 -9.41 -3.25 -4.53
C GLY A 88 -9.10 -3.60 -3.07
N ALA A 89 -7.96 -3.17 -2.51
CA ALA A 89 -7.62 -3.43 -1.12
C ALA A 89 -8.60 -2.77 -0.15
N ILE A 90 -8.76 -3.35 1.04
CA ILE A 90 -9.60 -2.84 2.12
C ILE A 90 -8.70 -2.18 3.16
N LEU A 91 -8.79 -0.85 3.27
CA LEU A 91 -8.00 -0.01 4.18
C LEU A 91 -8.91 0.77 5.15
N ILE A 92 -10.09 0.22 5.45
CA ILE A 92 -11.06 0.85 6.36
C ILE A 92 -10.39 1.10 7.71
N SER A 93 -10.47 2.32 8.22
CA SER A 93 -9.88 2.76 9.50
C SER A 93 -8.37 2.51 9.64
N ALA A 94 -7.65 2.22 8.55
CA ALA A 94 -6.20 2.03 8.59
C ALA A 94 -5.47 3.34 8.95
N ASP A 95 -4.39 3.23 9.72
CA ASP A 95 -3.52 4.36 10.05
C ASP A 95 -2.38 4.49 9.04
N LEU A 96 -2.54 5.40 8.08
CA LEU A 96 -1.58 5.71 7.02
C LEU A 96 -0.84 7.04 7.25
N ARG A 97 -0.80 7.52 8.50
CA ARG A 97 -0.16 8.81 8.80
C ARG A 97 1.30 8.84 8.34
N SER A 98 1.63 9.88 7.59
CA SER A 98 2.98 10.06 7.01
C SER A 98 3.44 8.91 6.11
N ALA A 99 2.57 8.03 5.66
CA ALA A 99 2.91 6.97 4.70
C ALA A 99 3.29 7.58 3.34
N ARG A 100 4.19 6.90 2.61
CA ARG A 100 4.68 7.33 1.30
C ARG A 100 4.08 6.43 0.23
N LEU A 101 3.04 6.94 -0.44
CA LEU A 101 2.26 6.22 -1.46
C LEU A 101 2.46 6.79 -2.89
N TYR A 102 3.50 7.61 -3.10
CA TYR A 102 3.73 8.23 -4.41
C TYR A 102 3.74 7.17 -5.53
N GLY A 103 3.05 7.45 -6.63
CA GLY A 103 2.98 6.57 -7.80
C GLY A 103 2.21 5.26 -7.61
N SER A 104 1.75 4.93 -6.39
CA SER A 104 1.05 3.68 -6.12
C SER A 104 -0.34 3.62 -6.76
N ASN A 105 -0.84 2.40 -6.96
CA ASN A 105 -2.17 2.17 -7.52
C ASN A 105 -3.15 1.74 -6.43
N LEU A 106 -4.01 2.70 -6.03
CA LEU A 106 -5.10 2.51 -5.08
C LEU A 106 -6.47 2.50 -5.77
N SER A 107 -6.54 2.13 -7.04
CA SER A 107 -7.82 2.10 -7.74
C SER A 107 -8.81 1.16 -7.05
N ALA A 108 -10.07 1.59 -6.93
CA ALA A 108 -11.15 0.84 -6.29
C ALA A 108 -10.88 0.43 -4.83
N THR A 109 -9.91 1.04 -4.14
CA THR A 109 -9.65 0.76 -2.71
C THR A 109 -10.77 1.30 -1.84
N ASN A 110 -10.98 0.64 -0.71
CA ASN A 110 -11.84 1.15 0.36
C ASN A 110 -11.00 1.78 1.48
N LEU A 111 -10.93 3.11 1.49
CA LEU A 111 -10.22 3.93 2.46
C LEU A 111 -11.18 4.64 3.44
N THR A 112 -12.39 4.12 3.61
CA THR A 112 -13.38 4.71 4.51
C THR A 112 -12.79 4.89 5.90
N ASP A 113 -12.90 6.11 6.46
CA ASP A 113 -12.42 6.50 7.79
C ASP A 113 -10.91 6.27 8.02
N ALA A 114 -10.11 6.05 6.97
CA ALA A 114 -8.67 5.90 7.09
C ALA A 114 -7.99 7.22 7.47
N ASN A 115 -6.92 7.14 8.27
CA ASN A 115 -6.12 8.32 8.58
C ASN A 115 -4.94 8.46 7.62
N LEU A 116 -5.05 9.39 6.69
CA LEU A 116 -4.04 9.74 5.68
C LEU A 116 -3.32 11.06 6.00
N SER A 117 -3.48 11.59 7.22
CA SER A 117 -2.88 12.87 7.54
C SER A 117 -1.36 12.87 7.35
N HIS A 118 -0.86 13.94 6.72
CA HIS A 118 0.55 14.08 6.32
C HIS A 118 1.07 13.04 5.31
N ALA A 119 0.22 12.18 4.75
CA ALA A 119 0.64 11.18 3.77
C ALA A 119 1.05 11.81 2.42
N TYR A 120 1.89 11.11 1.68
CA TYR A 120 2.38 11.51 0.36
C TYR A 120 1.71 10.65 -0.71
N LEU A 121 0.65 11.18 -1.32
CA LEU A 121 -0.16 10.56 -2.37
C LEU A 121 0.05 11.22 -3.74
N ASN A 122 1.19 11.87 -3.94
CA ASN A 122 1.45 12.54 -5.20
C ASN A 122 1.58 11.54 -6.37
N GLY A 123 0.85 11.79 -7.44
CA GLY A 123 0.84 10.93 -8.62
C GLY A 123 0.18 9.57 -8.43
N THR A 124 -0.56 9.34 -7.33
CA THR A 124 -1.26 8.08 -7.09
C THR A 124 -2.46 7.92 -8.01
N TYR A 125 -2.80 6.67 -8.31
CA TYR A 125 -4.05 6.30 -8.97
C TYR A 125 -5.10 5.97 -7.89
N LEU A 126 -6.10 6.82 -7.75
CA LEU A 126 -7.22 6.70 -6.81
C LEU A 126 -8.56 6.58 -7.55
N ASN A 127 -8.51 6.07 -8.78
CA ASN A 127 -9.72 5.88 -9.58
C ASN A 127 -10.73 5.01 -8.83
N ASP A 128 -11.98 5.46 -8.74
CA ASP A 128 -13.08 4.75 -8.09
C ASP A 128 -12.83 4.40 -6.61
N ALA A 129 -11.83 5.00 -5.96
CA ALA A 129 -11.52 4.78 -4.56
C ALA A 129 -12.58 5.41 -3.65
N ASN A 130 -12.91 4.73 -2.55
CA ASN A 130 -13.79 5.25 -1.52
C ASN A 130 -12.97 5.83 -0.36
N LEU A 131 -12.87 7.18 -0.30
CA LEU A 131 -12.19 7.91 0.78
C LEU A 131 -13.19 8.55 1.74
N ARG A 132 -14.43 8.07 1.79
CA ARG A 132 -15.45 8.69 2.65
C ARG A 132 -14.96 8.76 4.10
N GLY A 133 -15.07 9.95 4.72
CA GLY A 133 -14.67 10.20 6.12
C GLY A 133 -13.17 10.12 6.38
N ALA A 134 -12.32 9.87 5.37
CA ALA A 134 -10.88 9.80 5.56
C ALA A 134 -10.30 11.14 6.02
N ASP A 135 -9.33 11.10 6.93
CA ASP A 135 -8.57 12.27 7.36
C ASP A 135 -7.46 12.58 6.34
N LEU A 136 -7.63 13.68 5.60
CA LEU A 136 -6.71 14.17 4.58
C LEU A 136 -5.93 15.42 5.04
N PHE A 137 -5.85 15.67 6.35
CA PHE A 137 -5.13 16.83 6.88
C PHE A 137 -3.67 16.86 6.39
N MET A 138 -3.28 17.97 5.75
CA MET A 138 -1.93 18.17 5.18
C MET A 138 -1.45 17.07 4.20
N THR A 139 -2.35 16.28 3.65
CA THR A 139 -2.03 15.24 2.66
C THR A 139 -1.57 15.86 1.35
N ASN A 140 -0.57 15.26 0.69
CA ASN A 140 -0.14 15.68 -0.64
C ASN A 140 -0.78 14.80 -1.74
N LEU A 141 -1.82 15.32 -2.39
CA LEU A 141 -2.54 14.70 -3.52
C LEU A 141 -2.13 15.31 -4.88
N SER A 142 -0.99 16.02 -4.95
CA SER A 142 -0.58 16.68 -6.20
C SER A 142 -0.42 15.67 -7.33
N GLY A 143 -1.11 15.90 -8.45
CA GLY A 143 -1.10 15.00 -9.61
C GLY A 143 -1.82 13.67 -9.41
N ALA A 144 -2.51 13.45 -8.29
CA ALA A 144 -3.28 12.22 -8.07
C ALA A 144 -4.48 12.14 -9.03
N ASN A 145 -4.82 10.93 -9.47
CA ASN A 145 -5.99 10.69 -10.30
C ASN A 145 -7.16 10.21 -9.43
N LEU A 146 -8.13 11.09 -9.21
CA LEU A 146 -9.31 10.90 -8.37
C LEU A 146 -10.59 10.62 -9.16
N ARG A 147 -10.48 10.22 -10.43
CA ARG A 147 -11.66 9.93 -11.27
C ARG A 147 -12.55 8.88 -10.62
N GLY A 148 -13.85 9.17 -10.52
CA GLY A 148 -14.84 8.28 -9.90
C GLY A 148 -14.72 8.16 -8.38
N ALA A 149 -13.70 8.75 -7.75
CA ALA A 149 -13.47 8.62 -6.31
C ALA A 149 -14.56 9.34 -5.49
N SER A 150 -14.77 8.86 -4.27
CA SER A 150 -15.62 9.50 -3.27
C SER A 150 -14.77 10.15 -2.17
N LEU A 151 -14.84 11.48 -2.08
CA LEU A 151 -14.23 12.30 -1.02
C LEU A 151 -15.29 12.77 0.00
N ARG A 152 -16.47 12.15 0.00
CA ARG A 152 -17.57 12.56 0.87
C ARG A 152 -17.13 12.60 2.34
N ASP A 153 -17.57 13.63 3.05
CA ASP A 153 -17.29 13.83 4.48
C ASP A 153 -15.79 13.98 4.83
N THR A 154 -14.89 14.24 3.84
CA THR A 154 -13.46 14.54 4.07
C THR A 154 -13.24 16.04 4.26
N ASN A 155 -12.12 16.40 4.93
CA ASN A 155 -11.66 17.79 4.99
C ASN A 155 -10.44 17.99 4.06
N LEU A 156 -10.62 18.78 2.99
CA LEU A 156 -9.58 19.07 1.99
C LEU A 156 -8.87 20.42 2.21
N GLU A 157 -9.22 21.17 3.26
CA GLU A 157 -8.77 22.57 3.46
C GLU A 157 -7.24 22.70 3.41
N THR A 158 -6.52 21.74 3.96
CA THR A 158 -5.05 21.76 4.03
C THR A 158 -4.38 20.80 3.06
N ALA A 159 -5.15 20.03 2.29
CA ALA A 159 -4.62 19.08 1.31
C ALA A 159 -4.02 19.81 0.10
N LYS A 160 -2.89 19.34 -0.40
CA LYS A 160 -2.26 19.85 -1.62
C LYS A 160 -2.79 19.09 -2.83
N MET A 161 -3.52 19.75 -3.73
CA MET A 161 -4.20 19.12 -4.88
C MET A 161 -3.77 19.69 -6.23
N LYS A 162 -2.60 20.33 -6.31
CA LYS A 162 -2.13 20.90 -7.57
C LYS A 162 -2.00 19.83 -8.66
N GLY A 163 -2.77 19.99 -9.75
CA GLY A 163 -2.76 19.04 -10.86
C GLY A 163 -3.44 17.70 -10.58
N ALA A 164 -4.18 17.59 -9.47
CA ALA A 164 -5.05 16.43 -9.24
C ALA A 164 -6.19 16.43 -10.27
N ILE A 165 -6.59 15.24 -10.72
CA ILE A 165 -7.62 15.05 -11.76
C ILE A 165 -8.92 14.65 -11.10
N PHE A 166 -9.99 15.43 -11.35
CA PHE A 166 -11.34 15.22 -10.82
C PHE A 166 -12.32 15.02 -11.98
N CYS A 167 -12.74 13.81 -12.19
CA CYS A 167 -13.78 13.50 -13.18
C CYS A 167 -14.76 12.52 -12.57
N ASN A 168 -16.05 12.85 -12.53
CA ASN A 168 -17.07 12.08 -11.83
C ASN A 168 -16.71 11.85 -10.36
N THR A 169 -16.04 12.82 -9.72
CA THR A 169 -15.57 12.72 -8.35
C THR A 169 -16.60 13.32 -7.40
N THR A 170 -16.96 12.58 -6.35
CA THR A 170 -17.85 13.07 -5.30
C THR A 170 -17.03 13.89 -4.29
N MET A 171 -17.38 15.15 -4.11
CA MET A 171 -16.73 16.10 -3.22
C MET A 171 -17.20 15.94 -1.76
N PRO A 172 -16.54 16.59 -0.79
CA PRO A 172 -16.89 16.46 0.63
C PRO A 172 -18.34 16.78 0.96
N ASP A 173 -18.95 17.73 0.29
CA ASP A 173 -20.36 18.14 0.45
C ASP A 173 -21.35 17.21 -0.26
N GLY A 174 -20.87 16.19 -0.94
CA GLY A 174 -21.66 15.25 -1.73
C GLY A 174 -21.95 15.71 -3.17
N SER A 175 -21.50 16.89 -3.58
CA SER A 175 -21.58 17.31 -4.98
C SER A 175 -20.68 16.46 -5.88
N VAL A 176 -21.04 16.30 -7.15
CA VAL A 176 -20.21 15.57 -8.11
C VAL A 176 -19.64 16.56 -9.13
N ILE A 177 -18.34 16.51 -9.32
CA ILE A 177 -17.67 17.35 -10.31
C ILE A 177 -17.20 16.51 -11.50
N TYR A 178 -17.30 17.11 -12.69
CA TYR A 178 -16.96 16.50 -13.98
C TYR A 178 -15.82 17.25 -14.68
N ASN A 179 -15.03 18.00 -13.92
CA ASN A 179 -13.85 18.66 -14.45
C ASN A 179 -12.82 17.59 -14.88
N ASP A 180 -12.02 17.90 -15.86
CA ASP A 180 -10.91 17.05 -16.33
C ASP A 180 -11.35 15.68 -16.90
N CYS A 181 -12.61 15.55 -17.33
CA CYS A 181 -13.07 14.38 -18.07
C CYS A 181 -12.65 14.44 -19.54
#